data_dd243dc0b0ae496bf933ec5bc095ee2c
#
_entry.id   dd243dc0b0ae496bf933ec5bc095ee2c
#
_cell.length_a   1.000
_cell.length_b   1.000
_cell.length_c   1.000
_cell.angle_alpha   90.00
_cell.angle_beta   90.00
_cell.angle_gamma   90.00
#
_symmetry.space_group_name_H-M   'P 1'
#
loop_
_entity.id
_entity.type
_entity.pdbx_description
1 polymer ?
#
loop_
_entity_poly.entity_id
_entity_poly.type
_entity_poly.pdbx_seq_one_letter_code
_entity_poly.pdbx_strand_id
1 'polypeptide(L)'
;KIISRTEERHRHIEWLRFLRQIERETPRKLDIHIVLDNYGSHKHPKVMAWLEKHPRFHLHFTPTSASWLNLVERFFRDVHMDVVKHGSFTHLSELNDALQAYMEERNSSPKRYVWRADGHKILEKINRARQVLKERQQHDII
;
A
#
# COMPACT_ATOMS: atom_id res chain seq x y z
N LYS A 1 0.99 0.23 14.63
CA LYS A 1 -0.39 -0.32 14.52
C LYS A 1 -0.68 -0.68 13.07
N ILE A 2 -1.26 -1.83 12.83
CA ILE A 2 -1.79 -2.25 11.54
C ILE A 2 -3.29 -1.93 11.56
N ILE A 3 -3.74 -1.21 10.52
CA ILE A 3 -5.14 -1.00 10.20
C ILE A 3 -5.39 -1.82 8.94
N SER A 4 -6.29 -2.77 9.00
CA SER A 4 -6.57 -3.69 7.90
C SER A 4 -8.06 -3.74 7.57
N ARG A 5 -8.34 -4.12 6.34
CA ARG A 5 -9.69 -4.33 5.85
C ARG A 5 -9.67 -5.37 4.73
N THR A 6 -10.55 -6.35 4.81
CA THR A 6 -10.78 -7.33 3.75
C THR A 6 -12.01 -6.90 2.96
N GLU A 7 -11.89 -6.87 1.63
CA GLU A 7 -12.98 -6.51 0.71
C GLU A 7 -12.97 -7.46 -0.49
N GLU A 8 -14.12 -7.70 -1.07
CA GLU A 8 -14.25 -8.58 -2.24
C GLU A 8 -13.71 -7.94 -3.54
N ARG A 9 -13.60 -6.63 -3.59
CA ARG A 9 -13.19 -5.87 -4.79
C ARG A 9 -12.24 -4.73 -4.43
N HIS A 10 -11.49 -4.23 -5.43
CA HIS A 10 -10.48 -3.15 -5.27
C HIS A 10 -10.89 -1.88 -6.04
N ARG A 11 -12.14 -1.44 -5.89
CA ARG A 11 -12.64 -0.23 -6.54
C ARG A 11 -12.45 0.98 -5.64
N HIS A 12 -12.71 2.15 -6.18
CA HIS A 12 -12.69 3.41 -5.42
C HIS A 12 -13.63 3.42 -4.19
N ILE A 13 -14.70 2.63 -4.21
CA ILE A 13 -15.67 2.54 -3.10
C ILE A 13 -15.03 1.86 -1.90
N GLU A 14 -14.38 0.74 -2.11
CA GLU A 14 -13.66 -0.02 -1.08
C GLU A 14 -12.49 0.80 -0.54
N TRP A 15 -11.78 1.51 -1.42
CA TRP A 15 -10.72 2.43 -1.03
C TRP A 15 -11.25 3.58 -0.15
N LEU A 16 -12.35 4.20 -0.50
CA LEU A 16 -13.00 5.25 0.33
C LEU A 16 -13.44 4.72 1.70
N ARG A 17 -13.92 3.48 1.79
CA ARG A 17 -14.26 2.85 3.07
C ARG A 17 -13.01 2.71 3.94
N PHE A 18 -11.89 2.32 3.34
CA PHE A 18 -10.62 2.20 4.04
C PHE A 18 -10.08 3.55 4.51
N LEU A 19 -10.13 4.59 3.69
CA LEU A 19 -9.75 5.95 4.10
C LEU A 19 -10.57 6.45 5.28
N ARG A 20 -11.89 6.22 5.27
CA ARG A 20 -12.78 6.55 6.40
C ARG A 20 -12.45 5.76 7.66
N GLN A 21 -12.02 4.52 7.52
CA GLN A 21 -11.55 3.72 8.64
C GLN A 21 -10.26 4.31 9.23
N ILE A 22 -9.27 4.62 8.40
CA ILE A 22 -8.04 5.27 8.83
C ILE A 22 -8.35 6.58 9.57
N GLU A 23 -9.28 7.38 9.06
CA GLU A 23 -9.68 8.63 9.70
C GLU A 23 -10.25 8.42 11.11
N ARG A 24 -11.10 7.41 11.30
CA ARG A 24 -11.69 7.10 12.61
C ARG A 24 -10.66 6.54 13.59
N GLU A 25 -9.70 5.76 13.11
CA GLU A 25 -8.71 5.05 13.94
C GLU A 25 -7.44 5.85 14.22
N THR A 26 -7.32 7.05 13.66
CA THR A 26 -6.15 7.92 13.85
C THR A 26 -6.52 9.20 14.58
N PRO A 27 -5.64 9.71 15.47
CA PRO A 27 -5.89 10.95 16.20
C PRO A 27 -6.17 12.14 15.27
N ARG A 28 -7.24 12.89 15.52
CA ARG A 28 -7.68 14.00 14.66
C ARG A 28 -6.66 15.12 14.49
N LYS A 29 -5.73 15.26 15.44
CA LYS A 29 -4.70 16.32 15.46
C LYS A 29 -3.51 16.04 14.55
N LEU A 30 -3.39 14.84 14.00
CA LEU A 30 -2.25 14.43 13.20
C LEU A 30 -2.58 14.49 11.71
N ASP A 31 -1.64 14.99 10.94
CA ASP A 31 -1.64 14.81 9.49
C ASP A 31 -1.34 13.34 9.14
N ILE A 32 -1.94 12.88 8.07
CA ILE A 32 -1.84 11.51 7.60
C ILE A 32 -1.17 11.51 6.24
N HIS A 33 0.06 11.01 6.19
CA HIS A 33 0.81 10.82 4.95
C HIS A 33 0.69 9.36 4.52
N ILE A 34 0.06 9.12 3.37
CA ILE A 34 -0.13 7.78 2.83
C ILE A 34 0.78 7.60 1.61
N VAL A 35 1.68 6.64 1.69
CA VAL A 35 2.49 6.20 0.56
C VAL A 35 1.79 5.02 -0.12
N LEU A 36 1.53 5.13 -1.41
CA LEU A 36 0.77 4.14 -2.18
C LEU A 36 1.25 4.06 -3.62
N ASP A 37 0.88 2.98 -4.29
CA ASP A 37 1.16 2.79 -5.71
C ASP A 37 0.25 3.64 -6.60
N ASN A 38 0.56 3.67 -7.89
CA ASN A 38 -0.14 4.49 -8.88
C ASN A 38 -1.39 3.81 -9.45
N TYR A 39 -2.12 3.05 -8.64
CA TYR A 39 -3.33 2.35 -9.07
C TYR A 39 -4.50 3.32 -9.32
N GLY A 40 -5.23 3.09 -10.42
CA GLY A 40 -6.26 4.03 -10.90
C GLY A 40 -7.40 4.32 -9.91
N SER A 41 -7.79 3.35 -9.07
CA SER A 41 -8.84 3.56 -8.06
C SER A 41 -8.47 4.61 -7.01
N HIS A 42 -7.17 4.84 -6.76
CA HIS A 42 -6.67 5.84 -5.83
C HIS A 42 -6.87 7.28 -6.33
N LYS A 43 -6.97 7.46 -7.65
CA LYS A 43 -7.12 8.77 -8.32
C LYS A 43 -8.55 9.02 -8.83
N HIS A 44 -9.49 8.18 -8.46
CA HIS A 44 -10.88 8.33 -8.91
C HIS A 44 -11.46 9.66 -8.42
N PRO A 45 -12.29 10.39 -9.23
CA PRO A 45 -12.85 11.69 -8.88
C PRO A 45 -13.54 11.74 -7.52
N LYS A 46 -14.27 10.67 -7.13
CA LYS A 46 -14.90 10.59 -5.80
C LYS A 46 -13.89 10.51 -4.65
N VAL A 47 -12.71 9.94 -4.87
CA VAL A 47 -11.61 9.92 -3.90
C VAL A 47 -11.03 11.31 -3.76
N MET A 48 -10.77 11.98 -4.88
CA MET A 48 -10.24 13.35 -4.88
C MET A 48 -11.20 14.31 -4.16
N ALA A 49 -12.50 14.26 -4.46
CA ALA A 49 -13.51 15.08 -3.79
C ALA A 49 -13.62 14.78 -2.28
N TRP A 50 -13.34 13.55 -1.85
CA TRP A 50 -13.27 13.22 -0.43
C TRP A 50 -12.01 13.82 0.22
N LEU A 51 -10.86 13.72 -0.44
CA LEU A 51 -9.58 14.29 0.04
C LEU A 51 -9.64 15.81 0.19
N GLU A 52 -10.29 16.53 -0.73
CA GLU A 52 -10.51 17.99 -0.64
C GLU A 52 -11.20 18.39 0.67
N LYS A 53 -12.11 17.53 1.17
CA LYS A 53 -12.81 17.75 2.45
C LYS A 53 -12.03 17.25 3.68
N HIS A 54 -10.90 16.57 3.45
CA HIS A 54 -10.07 15.99 4.50
C HIS A 54 -8.60 16.43 4.34
N PRO A 55 -8.29 17.71 4.52
CA PRO A 55 -6.99 18.31 4.19
C PRO A 55 -5.81 17.71 4.97
N ARG A 56 -6.08 17.01 6.05
CA ARG A 56 -5.04 16.29 6.81
C ARG A 56 -4.51 15.02 6.12
N PHE A 57 -5.14 14.59 5.00
CA PHE A 57 -4.71 13.42 4.24
C PHE A 57 -3.84 13.83 3.06
N HIS A 58 -2.60 13.37 3.06
CA HIS A 58 -1.60 13.64 2.02
C HIS A 58 -1.21 12.34 1.32
N LEU A 59 -1.56 12.19 0.04
CA LEU A 59 -1.22 11.01 -0.75
C LEU A 59 0.12 11.21 -1.46
N HIS A 60 1.02 10.25 -1.29
CA HIS A 60 2.33 10.21 -1.94
C HIS A 60 2.40 8.98 -2.85
N PHE A 61 2.35 9.20 -4.15
CA PHE A 61 2.39 8.12 -5.12
C PHE A 61 3.82 7.68 -5.40
N THR A 62 4.07 6.36 -5.31
CA THR A 62 5.34 5.81 -5.75
C THR A 62 5.47 5.92 -7.28
N PRO A 63 6.68 6.10 -7.83
CA PRO A 63 6.89 6.08 -9.27
C PRO A 63 6.38 4.79 -9.90
N THR A 64 5.95 4.85 -11.15
CA THR A 64 5.55 3.66 -11.92
C THR A 64 6.67 2.63 -11.91
N SER A 65 6.34 1.36 -11.68
CA SER A 65 7.29 0.23 -11.53
C SER A 65 8.24 0.33 -10.32
N ALA A 66 7.92 1.16 -9.34
CA ALA A 66 8.69 1.32 -8.10
C ALA A 66 7.89 0.89 -6.86
N SER A 67 6.94 -0.04 -7.00
CA SER A 67 6.13 -0.59 -5.91
C SER A 67 6.99 -1.19 -4.79
N TRP A 68 8.18 -1.71 -5.12
CA TRP A 68 9.18 -2.21 -4.17
C TRP A 68 9.65 -1.14 -3.14
N LEU A 69 9.39 0.15 -3.37
CA LEU A 69 9.56 1.22 -2.38
C LEU A 69 8.48 1.20 -1.30
N ASN A 70 7.40 0.47 -1.50
CA ASN A 70 6.31 0.42 -0.55
C ASN A 70 6.56 -0.70 0.47
N LEU A 71 6.82 -0.34 1.73
CA LEU A 71 7.06 -1.30 2.82
C LEU A 71 5.88 -2.25 3.07
N VAL A 72 4.69 -1.91 2.63
CA VAL A 72 3.50 -2.78 2.76
C VAL A 72 3.67 -4.09 1.99
N GLU A 73 4.41 -4.11 0.88
CA GLU A 73 4.70 -5.34 0.14
C GLU A 73 5.52 -6.32 0.97
N ARG A 74 6.47 -5.80 1.76
CA ARG A 74 7.23 -6.62 2.69
C ARG A 74 6.32 -7.21 3.77
N PHE A 75 5.37 -6.43 4.26
CA PHE A 75 4.37 -6.92 5.19
C PHE A 75 3.50 -8.03 4.57
N PHE A 76 3.02 -7.86 3.34
CA PHE A 76 2.26 -8.91 2.65
C PHE A 76 3.07 -10.18 2.40
N ARG A 77 4.37 -10.06 2.17
CA ARG A 77 5.25 -11.24 2.10
C ARG A 77 5.29 -11.99 3.45
N ASP A 78 5.39 -11.26 4.58
CA ASP A 78 5.36 -11.89 5.90
C ASP A 78 3.99 -12.58 6.11
N VAL A 79 2.88 -11.91 5.82
CA VAL A 79 1.52 -12.50 5.86
C VAL A 79 1.43 -13.77 5.03
N HIS A 80 1.95 -13.75 3.80
CA HIS A 80 1.95 -14.93 2.93
C HIS A 80 2.75 -16.08 3.54
N MET A 81 3.93 -15.80 4.06
CA MET A 81 4.80 -16.83 4.64
C MET A 81 4.26 -17.38 5.95
N ASP A 82 3.72 -16.53 6.82
CA ASP A 82 3.33 -16.90 8.17
C ASP A 82 1.90 -17.49 8.22
N VAL A 83 1.00 -17.05 7.35
CA VAL A 83 -0.42 -17.45 7.36
C VAL A 83 -0.78 -18.32 6.15
N VAL A 84 -0.57 -17.79 4.93
CA VAL A 84 -1.15 -18.40 3.72
C VAL A 84 -0.41 -19.67 3.33
N LYS A 85 0.92 -19.65 3.32
CA LYS A 85 1.76 -20.77 2.85
C LYS A 85 1.62 -22.02 3.71
N HIS A 86 1.41 -21.85 5.01
CA HIS A 86 1.33 -22.96 5.97
C HIS A 86 -0.12 -23.26 6.41
N GLY A 87 -1.08 -22.42 5.98
CA GLY A 87 -2.49 -22.63 6.26
C GLY A 87 -3.12 -23.63 5.29
N SER A 88 -4.09 -24.38 5.79
CA SER A 88 -5.01 -25.19 5.00
C SER A 88 -6.42 -24.63 5.23
N PHE A 89 -6.96 -23.95 4.22
CA PHE A 89 -8.24 -23.28 4.31
C PHE A 89 -9.23 -23.95 3.36
N THR A 90 -10.37 -24.38 3.87
CA THR A 90 -11.47 -24.96 3.09
C THR A 90 -12.49 -23.90 2.70
N HIS A 91 -12.59 -22.84 3.50
CA HIS A 91 -13.50 -21.72 3.28
C HIS A 91 -12.78 -20.37 3.39
N LEU A 92 -13.28 -19.38 2.65
CA LEU A 92 -12.75 -18.01 2.66
C LEU A 92 -12.84 -17.37 4.07
N SER A 93 -13.86 -17.73 4.85
CA SER A 93 -14.01 -17.28 6.24
C SER A 93 -12.84 -17.72 7.11
N GLU A 94 -12.37 -18.97 7.00
CA GLU A 94 -11.23 -19.47 7.77
C GLU A 94 -9.93 -18.69 7.46
N LEU A 95 -9.70 -18.37 6.18
CA LEU A 95 -8.58 -17.52 5.81
C LEU A 95 -8.72 -16.11 6.40
N ASN A 96 -9.93 -15.53 6.35
CA ASN A 96 -10.17 -14.20 6.89
C ASN A 96 -9.95 -14.16 8.41
N ASP A 97 -10.42 -15.16 9.14
CA ASP A 97 -10.24 -15.28 10.59
C ASP A 97 -8.76 -15.42 10.97
N ALA A 98 -8.01 -16.24 10.21
CA ALA A 98 -6.57 -16.39 10.39
C ALA A 98 -5.80 -15.08 10.11
N LEU A 99 -6.19 -14.33 9.08
CA LEU A 99 -5.62 -13.02 8.79
C LEU A 99 -5.91 -12.01 9.90
N GLN A 100 -7.13 -11.98 10.43
CA GLN A 100 -7.49 -11.09 11.54
C GLN A 100 -6.70 -11.42 12.80
N ALA A 101 -6.62 -12.70 13.19
CA ALA A 101 -5.81 -13.15 14.32
C ALA A 101 -4.33 -12.72 14.17
N TYR A 102 -3.77 -12.89 12.99
CA TYR A 102 -2.40 -12.45 12.68
C TYR A 102 -2.22 -10.93 12.84
N MET A 103 -3.18 -10.13 12.37
CA MET A 103 -3.13 -8.67 12.51
C MET A 103 -3.20 -8.24 13.98
N GLU A 104 -4.03 -8.90 14.78
CA GLU A 104 -4.17 -8.65 16.23
C GLU A 104 -2.88 -9.00 16.97
N GLU A 105 -2.29 -10.16 16.69
CA GLU A 105 -0.99 -10.57 17.24
C GLU A 105 0.11 -9.56 16.89
N ARG A 106 0.18 -9.15 15.62
CA ARG A 106 1.15 -8.15 15.14
C ARG A 106 0.93 -6.76 15.75
N ASN A 107 -0.28 -6.43 16.13
CA ASN A 107 -0.60 -5.18 16.82
C ASN A 107 -0.25 -5.25 18.32
N SER A 108 -0.37 -6.40 18.95
CA SER A 108 0.01 -6.60 20.36
C SER A 108 1.53 -6.69 20.54
N SER A 109 2.24 -7.26 19.55
CA SER A 109 3.71 -7.35 19.50
C SER A 109 4.28 -6.73 18.22
N PRO A 110 4.38 -5.40 18.13
CA PRO A 110 4.75 -4.70 16.91
C PRO A 110 6.19 -4.99 16.48
N LYS A 111 6.37 -5.52 15.27
CA LYS A 111 7.67 -5.68 14.62
C LYS A 111 7.92 -4.51 13.67
N ARG A 112 8.94 -3.72 13.93
CA ARG A 112 9.29 -2.60 13.06
C ARG A 112 10.04 -3.08 11.82
N TYR A 113 9.64 -2.58 10.65
CA TYR A 113 10.44 -2.67 9.44
C TYR A 113 11.43 -1.52 9.41
N VAL A 114 12.72 -1.86 9.29
CA VAL A 114 13.77 -0.85 9.14
C VAL A 114 14.08 -0.71 7.65
N TRP A 115 13.95 0.50 7.14
CA TRP A 115 14.37 0.82 5.78
C TRP A 115 15.90 0.93 5.77
N ARG A 116 16.55 -0.04 5.14
CA ARG A 116 18.01 -0.09 5.03
C ARG A 116 18.52 0.34 3.65
N ALA A 117 17.64 0.73 2.74
CA ALA A 117 18.03 1.11 1.40
C ALA A 117 18.65 2.51 1.41
N ASP A 118 19.83 2.64 0.83
CA ASP A 118 20.51 3.91 0.61
C ASP A 118 19.71 4.73 -0.41
N GLY A 119 19.28 5.95 -0.03
CA GLY A 119 18.51 6.84 -0.87
C GLY A 119 19.21 7.17 -2.20
N HIS A 120 20.55 7.30 -2.21
CA HIS A 120 21.32 7.51 -3.44
C HIS A 120 21.21 6.33 -4.40
N LYS A 121 21.34 5.10 -3.90
CA LYS A 121 21.18 3.89 -4.74
C LYS A 121 19.77 3.74 -5.30
N ILE A 122 18.76 4.22 -4.57
CA ILE A 122 17.38 4.25 -5.04
C ILE A 122 17.24 5.25 -6.18
N LEU A 123 17.75 6.47 -6.01
CA LEU A 123 17.72 7.51 -7.05
C LEU A 123 18.47 7.09 -8.31
N GLU A 124 19.62 6.46 -8.17
CA GLU A 124 20.38 5.91 -9.32
C GLU A 124 19.56 4.85 -10.09
N LYS A 125 18.88 3.94 -9.39
CA LYS A 125 18.01 2.94 -10.03
C LYS A 125 16.83 3.59 -10.76
N ILE A 126 16.20 4.58 -10.15
CA ILE A 126 15.09 5.33 -10.74
C ILE A 126 15.57 6.08 -12.00
N ASN A 127 16.71 6.75 -11.94
CA ASN A 127 17.28 7.48 -13.08
C ASN A 127 17.66 6.53 -14.22
N ARG A 128 18.25 5.39 -13.91
CA ARG A 128 18.57 4.33 -14.89
C ARG A 128 17.32 3.78 -15.58
N ALA A 129 16.28 3.50 -14.82
CA ALA A 129 15.00 3.05 -15.37
C ALA A 129 14.35 4.11 -16.27
N ARG A 130 14.43 5.41 -15.91
CA ARG A 130 13.93 6.51 -16.74
C ARG A 130 14.73 6.66 -18.06
N GLN A 131 16.04 6.46 -18.03
CA GLN A 131 16.87 6.48 -19.25
C GLN A 131 16.46 5.36 -20.22
N VAL A 132 16.35 4.13 -19.73
CA VAL A 132 15.93 2.97 -20.55
C VAL A 132 14.55 3.18 -21.17
N LEU A 133 13.61 3.79 -20.43
CA LEU A 133 12.28 4.11 -20.97
C LEU A 133 12.35 5.17 -22.08
N LYS A 134 13.18 6.20 -21.94
CA LYS A 134 13.37 7.22 -22.97
C LYS A 134 14.01 6.64 -24.24
N GLU A 135 15.01 5.78 -24.11
CA GLU A 135 15.66 5.10 -25.22
C GLU A 135 14.69 4.20 -26.00
N ARG A 136 13.81 3.46 -25.31
CA ARG A 136 12.78 2.64 -25.96
C ARG A 136 11.76 3.50 -26.72
N GLN A 137 11.29 4.60 -26.14
CA GLN A 137 10.36 5.51 -26.81
C GLN A 137 10.95 6.18 -28.06
N GLN A 138 12.27 6.37 -28.14
CA GLN A 138 12.95 6.88 -29.32
C GLN A 138 13.13 5.83 -30.42
N HIS A 139 13.19 4.53 -30.09
CA HIS A 139 13.29 3.44 -31.06
C HIS A 139 11.95 3.04 -31.68
N ASP A 140 10.83 3.30 -31.00
CA ASP A 140 9.49 3.00 -31.51
C ASP A 140 8.94 4.08 -32.46
N ILE A 141 9.74 5.12 -32.81
CA ILE A 141 9.35 6.23 -33.70
C ILE A 141 10.07 6.13 -35.09
N ILE A 142 10.85 5.08 -35.35
CA ILE A 142 11.42 4.72 -36.64
C ILE A 142 10.71 3.48 -37.17
#